data_af849dc839616f6b474b00ed9a09e5cc
#
_entry.id   af849dc839616f6b474b00ed9a09e5cc
#
_cell.length_a   1.000
_cell.length_b   1.000
_cell.length_c   1.000
_cell.angle_alpha   90.00
_cell.angle_beta   90.00
_cell.angle_gamma   90.00
#
_symmetry.space_group_name_H-M   'P 1'
#
loop_
_entity.id
_entity.type
_entity.pdbx_description
1 polymer ?
#
loop_
_entity_poly.entity_id
_entity_poly.type
_entity_poly.pdbx_seq_one_letter_code
_entity_poly.pdbx_strand_id
1 'polypeptide(L)'
;MLAHARRRSLWVALTILCSLIALATLAAYLWLVAGLPRLDDLHAYAGAPSSKVYDRHGELLFEMPPPYTGRHSPVPLDEMPEALRQATIATEDASFYDNPGVDSRAILRSAWLNLRSGQIVSGASTITQQLARNLLMSPEERYEQTLTRKLREAILAWRITRRYTKDEILALYLNEIYFGNLAYGVEAAAQTYFGKHVRDLDLAESAMLAGLPQSPPYHNPFENPENAKARQAVVLSLMVRQGYITADQARRAGEEKLYYAPAVFDIQAPHFVMYVRGLLERELGLERLE
;
A
#
# COMPACT_ATOMS: atom_id res chain seq x y z
N MET A 1 45.09 39.86 26.51
CA MET A 1 45.55 38.81 25.56
C MET A 1 44.98 37.42 25.81
N LEU A 2 44.92 36.94 27.02
CA LEU A 2 44.42 35.56 27.36
C LEU A 2 42.92 35.30 26.97
N ALA A 3 42.05 36.32 27.14
CA ALA A 3 40.63 36.20 26.78
C ALA A 3 40.39 36.02 25.25
N HIS A 4 41.19 36.71 24.43
CA HIS A 4 41.11 36.58 22.96
C HIS A 4 41.64 35.25 22.45
N ALA A 5 42.69 34.69 23.04
CA ALA A 5 43.22 33.38 22.71
C ALA A 5 42.21 32.27 23.07
N ARG A 6 41.56 32.36 24.23
CA ARG A 6 40.56 31.43 24.71
C ARG A 6 39.29 31.43 23.82
N ARG A 7 38.89 32.62 23.36
CA ARG A 7 37.74 32.76 22.43
C ARG A 7 38.04 32.17 21.04
N ARG A 8 39.28 32.34 20.57
CA ARG A 8 39.73 31.80 19.28
C ARG A 8 39.81 30.27 19.30
N SER A 9 40.30 29.66 20.41
CA SER A 9 40.33 28.21 20.57
C SER A 9 38.92 27.59 20.68
N LEU A 10 37.97 28.29 21.30
CA LEU A 10 36.57 27.89 21.35
C LEU A 10 35.92 27.84 19.95
N TRP A 11 36.15 28.86 19.13
CA TRP A 11 35.65 28.89 17.76
C TRP A 11 36.27 27.80 16.88
N VAL A 12 37.56 27.53 17.03
CA VAL A 12 38.22 26.44 16.32
C VAL A 12 37.65 25.06 16.75
N ALA A 13 37.46 24.85 18.04
CA ALA A 13 36.85 23.61 18.55
C ALA A 13 35.42 23.44 18.05
N LEU A 14 34.62 24.51 18.00
CA LEU A 14 33.26 24.48 17.50
C LEU A 14 33.21 24.17 15.99
N THR A 15 34.08 24.77 15.19
CA THR A 15 34.16 24.49 13.76
C THR A 15 34.58 23.04 13.48
N ILE A 16 35.54 22.50 14.23
CA ILE A 16 35.96 21.11 14.12
C ILE A 16 34.78 20.17 14.47
N LEU A 17 34.08 20.44 15.57
CA LEU A 17 32.92 19.66 15.99
C LEU A 17 31.80 19.68 14.93
N CYS A 18 31.47 20.86 14.40
CA CYS A 18 30.48 20.98 13.31
C CYS A 18 30.90 20.24 12.05
N SER A 19 32.19 20.29 11.69
CA SER A 19 32.73 19.54 10.54
C SER A 19 32.64 18.02 10.73
N LEU A 20 32.97 17.55 11.95
CA LEU A 20 32.86 16.11 12.27
C LEU A 20 31.39 15.64 12.24
N ILE A 21 30.45 16.42 12.78
CA ILE A 21 29.03 16.13 12.72
C ILE A 21 28.55 16.10 11.27
N ALA A 22 28.95 17.08 10.44
CA ALA A 22 28.59 17.12 9.02
C ALA A 22 29.13 15.92 8.25
N LEU A 23 30.38 15.52 8.53
CA LEU A 23 30.99 14.33 7.91
C LEU A 23 30.28 13.04 8.34
N ALA A 24 29.97 12.89 9.62
CA ALA A 24 29.23 11.75 10.15
C ALA A 24 27.81 11.65 9.58
N THR A 25 27.11 12.78 9.47
CA THR A 25 25.78 12.85 8.82
C THR A 25 25.83 12.49 7.34
N LEU A 26 26.85 12.98 6.63
CA LEU A 26 27.05 12.63 5.22
C LEU A 26 27.36 11.13 5.07
N ALA A 27 28.24 10.58 5.89
CA ALA A 27 28.55 9.16 5.85
C ALA A 27 27.32 8.28 6.17
N ALA A 28 26.53 8.65 7.18
CA ALA A 28 25.29 7.98 7.52
C ALA A 28 24.27 8.07 6.36
N TYR A 29 24.14 9.23 5.73
CA TYR A 29 23.27 9.41 4.56
C TYR A 29 23.73 8.54 3.38
N LEU A 30 25.02 8.55 3.05
CA LEU A 30 25.56 7.71 1.96
C LEU A 30 25.35 6.23 2.24
N TRP A 31 25.50 5.81 3.49
CA TRP A 31 25.24 4.43 3.90
C TRP A 31 23.75 4.05 3.78
N LEU A 32 22.83 4.94 4.19
CA LEU A 32 21.39 4.72 4.06
C LEU A 32 20.95 4.63 2.59
N VAL A 33 21.59 5.44 1.72
CA VAL A 33 21.24 5.52 0.29
C VAL A 33 21.94 4.42 -0.51
N ALA A 34 23.04 3.86 0.01
CA ALA A 34 23.76 2.78 -0.64
C ALA A 34 22.86 1.55 -0.79
N GLY A 35 22.75 1.06 -2.02
CA GLY A 35 21.92 -0.10 -2.34
C GLY A 35 20.42 0.19 -2.48
N LEU A 36 19.96 1.46 -2.39
CA LEU A 36 18.58 1.77 -2.75
C LEU A 36 18.35 1.56 -4.25
N PRO A 37 17.20 0.98 -4.63
CA PRO A 37 16.85 0.75 -6.03
C PRO A 37 16.75 2.05 -6.83
N ARG A 38 16.97 1.95 -8.13
CA ARG A 38 16.77 3.06 -9.05
C ARG A 38 15.27 3.23 -9.31
N LEU A 39 14.81 4.48 -9.33
CA LEU A 39 13.41 4.82 -9.60
C LEU A 39 13.21 5.22 -11.08
N ASP A 40 13.90 4.56 -12.02
CA ASP A 40 13.78 4.90 -13.42
C ASP A 40 12.42 4.50 -13.98
N ASP A 41 11.93 3.36 -13.57
CA ASP A 41 10.57 2.89 -13.87
C ASP A 41 10.02 2.15 -12.65
N LEU A 42 9.04 2.76 -11.97
CA LEU A 42 8.39 2.16 -10.79
C LEU A 42 7.47 1.00 -11.19
N HIS A 43 6.92 1.05 -12.40
CA HIS A 43 6.07 -0.03 -12.93
C HIS A 43 6.84 -1.33 -13.17
N ALA A 44 8.16 -1.26 -13.41
CA ALA A 44 8.98 -2.45 -13.52
C ALA A 44 9.10 -3.28 -12.23
N TYR A 45 8.74 -2.67 -11.10
CA TYR A 45 8.69 -3.35 -9.78
C TYR A 45 7.28 -3.81 -9.41
N ALA A 46 6.26 -3.43 -10.19
CA ALA A 46 4.89 -3.90 -9.99
C ALA A 46 4.81 -5.42 -10.20
N GLY A 47 3.91 -6.06 -9.46
CA GLY A 47 3.67 -7.50 -9.59
C GLY A 47 3.22 -7.88 -11.01
N ALA A 48 3.62 -9.05 -11.47
CA ALA A 48 3.12 -9.57 -12.74
C ALA A 48 1.60 -9.81 -12.64
N PRO A 49 0.83 -9.39 -13.66
CA PRO A 49 -0.61 -9.65 -13.68
C PRO A 49 -0.90 -11.14 -13.80
N SER A 50 -2.01 -11.58 -13.22
CA SER A 50 -2.50 -12.95 -13.40
C SER A 50 -2.81 -13.22 -14.87
N SER A 51 -2.46 -14.42 -15.34
CA SER A 51 -2.86 -14.89 -16.66
C SER A 51 -4.33 -15.31 -16.65
N LYS A 52 -5.12 -14.84 -17.62
CA LYS A 52 -6.56 -15.13 -17.69
C LYS A 52 -6.90 -15.99 -18.89
N VAL A 53 -7.66 -17.06 -18.67
CA VAL A 53 -8.17 -17.94 -19.71
C VAL A 53 -9.64 -17.64 -19.94
N TYR A 54 -9.98 -17.29 -21.17
CA TYR A 54 -11.35 -16.98 -21.58
C TYR A 54 -11.88 -18.01 -22.56
N ASP A 55 -13.20 -18.16 -22.63
CA ASP A 55 -13.84 -18.87 -23.70
C ASP A 55 -13.90 -18.04 -25.00
N ARG A 56 -14.46 -18.63 -26.07
CA ARG A 56 -14.62 -17.93 -27.38
C ARG A 56 -15.60 -16.75 -27.33
N HIS A 57 -16.38 -16.62 -26.28
CA HIS A 57 -17.36 -15.55 -26.09
C HIS A 57 -16.84 -14.44 -25.17
N GLY A 58 -15.61 -14.60 -24.61
CA GLY A 58 -14.98 -13.68 -23.70
C GLY A 58 -15.37 -13.90 -22.23
N GLU A 59 -16.01 -15.02 -21.89
CA GLU A 59 -16.29 -15.38 -20.51
C GLU A 59 -15.02 -15.91 -19.82
N LEU A 60 -14.71 -15.40 -18.62
CA LEU A 60 -13.55 -15.82 -17.87
C LEU A 60 -13.74 -17.24 -17.34
N LEU A 61 -12.92 -18.18 -17.82
CA LEU A 61 -12.93 -19.57 -17.38
C LEU A 61 -12.02 -19.81 -16.17
N PHE A 62 -10.88 -19.11 -16.11
CA PHE A 62 -9.94 -19.24 -15.01
C PHE A 62 -8.93 -18.09 -15.00
N GLU A 63 -8.55 -17.67 -13.80
CA GLU A 63 -7.45 -16.74 -13.55
C GLU A 63 -6.31 -17.49 -12.87
N MET A 64 -5.17 -17.59 -13.57
CA MET A 64 -3.96 -18.22 -13.08
C MET A 64 -3.08 -17.15 -12.43
N PRO A 65 -2.98 -17.10 -11.09
CA PRO A 65 -2.04 -16.23 -10.44
C PRO A 65 -0.60 -16.67 -10.71
N PRO A 66 0.37 -15.73 -10.71
CA PRO A 66 1.78 -16.10 -10.74
C PRO A 66 2.12 -17.03 -9.56
N PRO A 67 3.08 -17.95 -9.70
CA PRO A 67 3.49 -18.86 -8.62
C PRO A 67 3.90 -18.07 -7.37
N TYR A 68 3.50 -18.60 -6.21
CA TYR A 68 3.83 -18.06 -4.88
C TYR A 68 3.31 -16.64 -4.57
N THR A 69 2.47 -16.07 -5.44
CA THR A 69 1.81 -14.79 -5.24
C THR A 69 0.30 -15.00 -5.08
N GLY A 70 -0.51 -14.06 -5.49
CA GLY A 70 -1.95 -14.15 -5.49
C GLY A 70 -2.50 -13.59 -6.81
N ARG A 71 -3.81 -13.47 -6.86
CA ARG A 71 -4.51 -12.84 -8.00
C ARG A 71 -4.11 -11.38 -8.06
N HIS A 72 -3.72 -10.92 -9.25
CA HIS A 72 -3.29 -9.56 -9.50
C HIS A 72 -3.81 -9.09 -10.86
N SER A 73 -4.73 -8.15 -10.83
CA SER A 73 -5.41 -7.61 -12.01
C SER A 73 -5.36 -6.07 -11.94
N PRO A 74 -4.26 -5.45 -12.38
CA PRO A 74 -4.15 -4.00 -12.34
C PRO A 74 -5.16 -3.34 -13.26
N VAL A 75 -5.75 -2.24 -12.80
CA VAL A 75 -6.72 -1.42 -13.51
C VAL A 75 -6.31 0.06 -13.46
N PRO A 76 -6.70 0.88 -14.45
CA PRO A 76 -6.47 2.32 -14.42
C PRO A 76 -7.19 2.99 -13.25
N LEU A 77 -6.67 4.14 -12.78
CA LEU A 77 -7.23 4.86 -11.63
C LEU A 77 -8.65 5.37 -11.88
N ASP A 78 -8.99 5.72 -13.11
CA ASP A 78 -10.30 6.20 -13.53
C ASP A 78 -11.38 5.10 -13.51
N GLU A 79 -10.99 3.82 -13.57
CA GLU A 79 -11.90 2.70 -13.34
C GLU A 79 -12.16 2.42 -11.86
N MET A 80 -11.37 3.01 -10.95
CA MET A 80 -11.56 2.85 -9.51
C MET A 80 -12.56 3.89 -8.99
N PRO A 81 -13.65 3.49 -8.30
CA PRO A 81 -14.64 4.43 -7.78
C PRO A 81 -14.03 5.52 -6.91
N GLU A 82 -14.55 6.73 -7.03
CA GLU A 82 -14.09 7.86 -6.19
C GLU A 82 -14.24 7.53 -4.71
N ALA A 83 -15.31 6.86 -4.32
CA ALA A 83 -15.54 6.41 -2.94
C ALA A 83 -14.40 5.53 -2.41
N LEU A 84 -13.87 4.61 -3.23
CA LEU A 84 -12.77 3.73 -2.84
C LEU A 84 -11.46 4.52 -2.69
N ARG A 85 -11.15 5.42 -3.61
CA ARG A 85 -9.97 6.29 -3.55
C ARG A 85 -10.01 7.17 -2.31
N GLN A 86 -11.14 7.83 -2.05
CA GLN A 86 -11.36 8.67 -0.86
C GLN A 86 -11.32 7.86 0.44
N ALA A 87 -11.92 6.67 0.49
CA ALA A 87 -11.89 5.79 1.65
C ALA A 87 -10.46 5.37 2.00
N THR A 88 -9.67 5.00 0.98
CA THR A 88 -8.25 4.65 1.15
C THR A 88 -7.44 5.83 1.69
N ILE A 89 -7.59 7.02 1.09
CA ILE A 89 -6.88 8.23 1.53
C ILE A 89 -7.29 8.60 2.96
N ALA A 90 -8.59 8.60 3.27
CA ALA A 90 -9.08 8.92 4.61
C ALA A 90 -8.52 7.98 5.68
N THR A 91 -8.30 6.73 5.33
CA THR A 91 -7.91 5.67 6.25
C THR A 91 -6.40 5.59 6.43
N GLU A 92 -5.65 5.66 5.33
CA GLU A 92 -4.21 5.39 5.32
C GLU A 92 -3.38 6.66 5.39
N ASP A 93 -3.81 7.75 4.73
CA ASP A 93 -3.01 8.97 4.60
C ASP A 93 -3.87 10.18 4.29
N ALA A 94 -4.52 10.75 5.30
CA ALA A 94 -5.45 11.87 5.14
C ALA A 94 -4.82 13.14 4.52
N SER A 95 -3.49 13.26 4.54
CA SER A 95 -2.73 14.36 3.94
C SER A 95 -2.07 13.97 2.60
N PHE A 96 -2.50 12.87 1.99
CA PHE A 96 -1.82 12.26 0.85
C PHE A 96 -1.48 13.24 -0.27
N TYR A 97 -2.43 14.06 -0.70
CA TYR A 97 -2.21 15.02 -1.78
C TYR A 97 -1.27 16.16 -1.40
N ASP A 98 -1.18 16.50 -0.11
CA ASP A 98 -0.43 17.66 0.39
C ASP A 98 0.99 17.30 0.90
N ASN A 99 1.21 16.04 1.33
CA ASN A 99 2.50 15.65 1.90
C ASN A 99 3.56 15.34 0.82
N PRO A 100 4.85 15.56 1.09
CA PRO A 100 5.93 15.26 0.15
C PRO A 100 6.37 13.78 0.15
N GLY A 101 5.46 12.85 0.44
CA GLY A 101 5.73 11.41 0.58
C GLY A 101 5.94 10.96 2.04
N VAL A 102 6.14 11.90 2.95
CA VAL A 102 6.28 11.68 4.41
C VAL A 102 5.49 12.75 5.14
N ASP A 103 4.62 12.37 6.06
CA ASP A 103 3.86 13.31 6.89
C ASP A 103 4.55 13.52 8.24
N SER A 104 5.36 14.60 8.33
CA SER A 104 6.07 14.96 9.57
C SER A 104 5.11 15.30 10.72
N ARG A 105 3.92 15.87 10.42
CA ARG A 105 2.91 16.20 11.44
C ARG A 105 2.28 14.92 12.00
N ALA A 106 1.97 13.96 11.14
CA ALA A 106 1.49 12.65 11.57
C ALA A 106 2.53 11.89 12.41
N ILE A 107 3.81 11.96 12.03
CA ILE A 107 4.90 11.34 12.81
C ILE A 107 4.97 11.95 14.21
N LEU A 108 4.98 13.29 14.34
CA LEU A 108 5.02 13.95 15.65
C LEU A 108 3.78 13.61 16.49
N ARG A 109 2.58 13.63 15.88
CA ARG A 109 1.33 13.26 16.53
C ARG A 109 1.36 11.81 17.03
N SER A 110 1.79 10.88 16.19
CA SER A 110 1.88 9.45 16.54
C SER A 110 2.92 9.22 17.64
N ALA A 111 4.08 9.86 17.56
CA ALA A 111 5.09 9.78 18.61
C ALA A 111 4.56 10.28 19.96
N TRP A 112 3.85 11.40 19.97
CA TRP A 112 3.20 11.92 21.17
C TRP A 112 2.14 10.98 21.76
N LEU A 113 1.25 10.43 20.91
CA LEU A 113 0.21 9.51 21.33
C LEU A 113 0.79 8.20 21.88
N ASN A 114 1.78 7.63 21.20
CA ASN A 114 2.45 6.40 21.62
C ASN A 114 3.23 6.59 22.92
N LEU A 115 3.91 7.74 23.08
CA LEU A 115 4.60 8.07 24.34
C LEU A 115 3.60 8.22 25.50
N ARG A 116 2.46 8.87 25.26
CA ARG A 116 1.43 9.09 26.30
C ARG A 116 0.69 7.80 26.70
N SER A 117 0.47 6.91 25.75
CA SER A 117 -0.24 5.64 25.99
C SER A 117 0.67 4.52 26.52
N GLY A 118 1.98 4.68 26.39
CA GLY A 118 2.97 3.60 26.67
C GLY A 118 2.89 2.41 25.70
N GLN A 119 2.10 2.53 24.62
CA GLN A 119 1.88 1.49 23.63
C GLN A 119 1.87 2.10 22.22
N ILE A 120 2.07 1.27 21.18
CA ILE A 120 1.95 1.70 19.78
C ILE A 120 0.46 1.72 19.40
N VAL A 121 -0.19 2.86 19.61
CA VAL A 121 -1.64 3.05 19.31
C VAL A 121 -1.88 3.78 18.00
N SER A 122 -0.87 4.39 17.39
CA SER A 122 -0.99 5.15 16.15
C SER A 122 0.21 4.92 15.24
N GLY A 123 -0.07 4.66 13.96
CA GLY A 123 0.91 4.66 12.87
C GLY A 123 0.93 6.00 12.14
N ALA A 124 2.04 6.30 11.48
CA ALA A 124 2.24 7.53 10.71
C ALA A 124 2.85 7.27 9.33
N SER A 125 2.67 6.05 8.80
CA SER A 125 3.17 5.71 7.46
C SER A 125 2.21 6.25 6.41
N THR A 126 2.73 6.95 5.42
CA THR A 126 1.96 7.44 4.27
C THR A 126 1.71 6.33 3.24
N ILE A 127 0.76 6.55 2.33
CA ILE A 127 0.53 5.69 1.16
C ILE A 127 1.83 5.50 0.37
N THR A 128 2.59 6.59 0.13
CA THR A 128 3.86 6.52 -0.61
C THR A 128 4.93 5.70 0.13
N GLN A 129 4.99 5.77 1.46
CA GLN A 129 5.91 4.93 2.24
C GLN A 129 5.53 3.45 2.18
N GLN A 130 4.23 3.14 2.23
CA GLN A 130 3.74 1.77 2.10
C GLN A 130 4.03 1.21 0.69
N LEU A 131 3.81 2.01 -0.35
CA LEU A 131 4.16 1.66 -1.73
C LEU A 131 5.67 1.40 -1.87
N ALA A 132 6.51 2.30 -1.37
CA ALA A 132 7.97 2.13 -1.39
C ALA A 132 8.41 0.82 -0.72
N ARG A 133 7.84 0.50 0.45
CA ARG A 133 8.10 -0.75 1.14
C ARG A 133 7.68 -1.97 0.32
N ASN A 134 6.48 -1.93 -0.28
CA ASN A 134 5.92 -3.09 -0.99
C ASN A 134 6.62 -3.36 -2.32
N LEU A 135 7.04 -2.33 -3.05
CA LEU A 135 7.66 -2.50 -4.37
C LEU A 135 9.18 -2.57 -4.32
N LEU A 136 9.82 -1.79 -3.45
CA LEU A 136 11.25 -1.49 -3.58
C LEU A 136 12.13 -2.11 -2.48
N MET A 137 11.53 -2.76 -1.50
CA MET A 137 12.28 -3.45 -0.44
C MET A 137 12.23 -4.96 -0.64
N SER A 138 13.32 -5.64 -0.29
CA SER A 138 13.35 -7.10 -0.33
C SER A 138 12.32 -7.71 0.63
N PRO A 139 11.86 -8.94 0.42
CA PRO A 139 10.94 -9.61 1.34
C PRO A 139 11.43 -9.62 2.77
N GLU A 140 12.74 -9.83 3.00
CA GLU A 140 13.37 -9.84 4.31
C GLU A 140 13.30 -8.46 4.96
N GLU A 141 13.67 -7.40 4.22
CA GLU A 141 13.63 -6.01 4.72
C GLU A 141 12.21 -5.54 5.06
N ARG A 142 11.18 -5.99 4.33
CA ARG A 142 9.77 -5.54 4.55
C ARG A 142 9.28 -5.83 5.96
N TYR A 143 9.71 -6.93 6.55
CA TYR A 143 9.27 -7.39 7.88
C TYR A 143 10.14 -6.90 9.02
N GLU A 144 11.31 -6.32 8.75
CA GLU A 144 12.14 -5.75 9.79
C GLU A 144 11.47 -4.57 10.49
N GLN A 145 11.58 -4.51 11.83
CA GLN A 145 11.10 -3.39 12.64
C GLN A 145 12.28 -2.50 13.08
N THR A 146 13.04 -2.00 12.11
CA THR A 146 14.25 -1.19 12.36
C THR A 146 14.05 0.27 11.96
N LEU A 147 14.74 1.17 12.66
CA LEU A 147 14.78 2.60 12.27
C LEU A 147 15.45 2.78 10.89
N THR A 148 16.44 1.96 10.57
CA THR A 148 17.13 1.97 9.28
C THR A 148 16.13 1.73 8.13
N ARG A 149 15.33 0.68 8.24
CA ARG A 149 14.27 0.41 7.28
C ARG A 149 13.32 1.60 7.14
N LYS A 150 12.89 2.16 8.27
CA LYS A 150 11.94 3.29 8.26
C LYS A 150 12.52 4.56 7.63
N LEU A 151 13.81 4.82 7.80
CA LEU A 151 14.50 5.91 7.13
C LEU A 151 14.65 5.65 5.62
N ARG A 152 14.96 4.42 5.21
CA ARG A 152 15.02 4.03 3.80
C ARG A 152 13.65 4.18 3.13
N GLU A 153 12.55 3.73 3.76
CA GLU A 153 11.18 3.98 3.30
C GLU A 153 10.92 5.47 3.08
N ALA A 154 11.28 6.30 4.06
CA ALA A 154 11.05 7.75 3.97
C ALA A 154 11.83 8.40 2.82
N ILE A 155 13.09 8.00 2.61
CA ILE A 155 13.92 8.47 1.48
C ILE A 155 13.30 8.05 0.14
N LEU A 156 12.90 6.78 0.02
CA LEU A 156 12.26 6.26 -1.19
C LEU A 156 10.93 6.97 -1.47
N ALA A 157 10.08 7.12 -0.45
CA ALA A 157 8.79 7.82 -0.57
C ALA A 157 8.96 9.28 -1.02
N TRP A 158 9.95 9.98 -0.47
CA TRP A 158 10.28 11.34 -0.90
C TRP A 158 10.75 11.39 -2.36
N ARG A 159 11.60 10.43 -2.80
CA ARG A 159 12.06 10.31 -4.19
C ARG A 159 10.91 10.01 -5.14
N ILE A 160 10.01 9.08 -4.77
CA ILE A 160 8.82 8.71 -5.55
C ILE A 160 7.95 9.94 -5.76
N THR A 161 7.59 10.66 -4.69
CA THR A 161 6.72 11.84 -4.77
C THR A 161 7.31 12.98 -5.60
N ARG A 162 8.63 13.03 -5.81
CA ARG A 162 9.27 14.01 -6.69
C ARG A 162 9.27 13.63 -8.17
N ARG A 163 9.02 12.38 -8.48
CA ARG A 163 9.11 11.84 -9.84
C ARG A 163 7.76 11.49 -10.43
N TYR A 164 6.83 11.07 -9.59
CA TYR A 164 5.49 10.62 -9.97
C TYR A 164 4.43 11.56 -9.41
N THR A 165 3.34 11.72 -10.14
CA THR A 165 2.16 12.43 -9.64
C THR A 165 1.48 11.65 -8.51
N LYS A 166 0.68 12.32 -7.73
CA LYS A 166 -0.08 11.67 -6.66
C LYS A 166 -1.05 10.62 -7.19
N ASP A 167 -1.64 10.87 -8.34
CA ASP A 167 -2.58 9.94 -8.97
C ASP A 167 -1.87 8.67 -9.48
N GLU A 168 -0.68 8.80 -10.06
CA GLU A 168 0.15 7.64 -10.42
C GLU A 168 0.56 6.82 -9.19
N ILE A 169 0.94 7.48 -8.10
CA ILE A 169 1.28 6.81 -6.83
C ILE A 169 0.07 6.09 -6.26
N LEU A 170 -1.12 6.72 -6.26
CA LEU A 170 -2.35 6.12 -5.76
C LEU A 170 -2.78 4.93 -6.62
N ALA A 171 -2.69 5.05 -7.95
CA ALA A 171 -2.98 3.96 -8.87
C ALA A 171 -2.10 2.73 -8.60
N LEU A 172 -0.78 2.93 -8.49
CA LEU A 172 0.16 1.86 -8.16
C LEU A 172 -0.15 1.26 -6.77
N TYR A 173 -0.39 2.10 -5.76
CA TYR A 173 -0.70 1.62 -4.42
C TYR A 173 -1.94 0.73 -4.42
N LEU A 174 -3.04 1.19 -5.01
CA LEU A 174 -4.31 0.45 -5.06
C LEU A 174 -4.21 -0.83 -5.89
N ASN A 175 -3.31 -0.89 -6.87
CA ASN A 175 -3.07 -2.10 -7.65
C ASN A 175 -2.15 -3.11 -6.95
N GLU A 176 -1.26 -2.67 -6.02
CA GLU A 176 -0.21 -3.53 -5.46
C GLU A 176 -0.44 -3.96 -4.01
N ILE A 177 -1.34 -3.27 -3.29
CA ILE A 177 -1.56 -3.58 -1.87
C ILE A 177 -2.27 -4.92 -1.69
N TYR A 178 -1.88 -5.66 -0.64
CA TYR A 178 -2.49 -6.94 -0.29
C TYR A 178 -3.76 -6.75 0.52
N PHE A 179 -4.86 -7.35 0.06
CA PHE A 179 -6.18 -7.28 0.70
C PHE A 179 -6.57 -8.55 1.47
N GLY A 180 -5.72 -9.56 1.53
CA GLY A 180 -6.06 -10.88 2.08
C GLY A 180 -6.57 -11.84 1.00
N ASN A 181 -6.76 -13.11 1.36
CA ASN A 181 -7.28 -14.17 0.48
C ASN A 181 -6.60 -14.24 -0.90
N LEU A 182 -5.27 -14.08 -0.91
CA LEU A 182 -4.45 -14.05 -2.13
C LEU A 182 -4.87 -12.97 -3.14
N ALA A 183 -5.54 -11.90 -2.70
CA ALA A 183 -5.92 -10.77 -3.54
C ALA A 183 -4.91 -9.62 -3.42
N TYR A 184 -4.19 -9.34 -4.48
CA TYR A 184 -3.34 -8.17 -4.65
C TYR A 184 -4.02 -7.17 -5.58
N GLY A 185 -4.14 -5.94 -5.12
CA GLY A 185 -4.86 -4.88 -5.81
C GLY A 185 -6.37 -4.92 -5.65
N VAL A 186 -6.98 -3.77 -5.91
CA VAL A 186 -8.41 -3.52 -5.65
C VAL A 186 -9.34 -4.33 -6.56
N GLU A 187 -8.93 -4.60 -7.81
CA GLU A 187 -9.75 -5.40 -8.73
C GLU A 187 -9.82 -6.85 -8.27
N ALA A 188 -8.67 -7.46 -7.94
CA ALA A 188 -8.63 -8.80 -7.39
C ALA A 188 -9.40 -8.90 -6.06
N ALA A 189 -9.32 -7.86 -5.22
CA ALA A 189 -10.05 -7.79 -3.96
C ALA A 189 -11.58 -7.67 -4.19
N ALA A 190 -12.02 -6.79 -5.10
CA ALA A 190 -13.43 -6.63 -5.44
C ALA A 190 -14.05 -7.94 -5.94
N GLN A 191 -13.33 -8.66 -6.79
CA GLN A 191 -13.76 -9.95 -7.27
C GLN A 191 -13.76 -11.03 -6.19
N THR A 192 -12.72 -11.05 -5.34
CA THR A 192 -12.59 -12.04 -4.26
C THR A 192 -13.68 -11.88 -3.22
N TYR A 193 -13.98 -10.65 -2.80
CA TYR A 193 -14.92 -10.41 -1.71
C TYR A 193 -16.36 -10.22 -2.17
N PHE A 194 -16.59 -9.64 -3.34
CA PHE A 194 -17.92 -9.25 -3.81
C PHE A 194 -18.33 -9.89 -5.14
N GLY A 195 -17.42 -10.54 -5.86
CA GLY A 195 -17.70 -11.11 -7.18
C GLY A 195 -18.03 -10.07 -8.24
N LYS A 196 -17.51 -8.82 -8.06
CA LYS A 196 -17.76 -7.67 -8.92
C LYS A 196 -16.45 -7.09 -9.45
N HIS A 197 -16.53 -6.35 -10.54
CA HIS A 197 -15.44 -5.46 -10.93
C HIS A 197 -15.34 -4.28 -9.96
N VAL A 198 -14.12 -3.77 -9.75
CA VAL A 198 -13.86 -2.65 -8.84
C VAL A 198 -14.72 -1.42 -9.18
N ARG A 199 -14.94 -1.15 -10.47
CA ARG A 199 -15.76 -0.04 -10.96
C ARG A 199 -17.23 -0.10 -10.52
N ASP A 200 -17.72 -1.28 -10.15
CA ASP A 200 -19.12 -1.53 -9.78
C ASP A 200 -19.33 -1.51 -8.24
N LEU A 201 -18.27 -1.21 -7.47
CA LEU A 201 -18.35 -1.10 -6.02
C LEU A 201 -19.09 0.17 -5.60
N ASP A 202 -20.00 0.02 -4.66
CA ASP A 202 -20.65 1.12 -3.98
C ASP A 202 -19.83 1.68 -2.80
N LEU A 203 -20.40 2.64 -2.07
CA LEU A 203 -19.74 3.27 -0.92
C LEU A 203 -19.48 2.28 0.23
N ALA A 204 -20.43 1.39 0.51
CA ALA A 204 -20.32 0.45 1.62
C ALA A 204 -19.25 -0.61 1.34
N GLU A 205 -19.21 -1.13 0.13
CA GLU A 205 -18.21 -2.08 -0.36
C GLU A 205 -16.81 -1.42 -0.46
N SER A 206 -16.73 -0.21 -0.98
CA SER A 206 -15.50 0.59 -1.06
C SER A 206 -14.90 0.84 0.32
N ALA A 207 -15.73 1.22 1.30
CA ALA A 207 -15.28 1.44 2.67
C ALA A 207 -14.84 0.13 3.36
N MET A 208 -15.48 -0.99 3.05
CA MET A 208 -15.07 -2.31 3.52
C MET A 208 -13.68 -2.66 2.99
N LEU A 209 -13.46 -2.58 1.67
CA LEU A 209 -12.16 -2.90 1.08
C LEU A 209 -11.06 -1.99 1.63
N ALA A 210 -11.28 -0.67 1.69
CA ALA A 210 -10.29 0.27 2.21
C ALA A 210 -9.88 -0.01 3.68
N GLY A 211 -10.68 -0.75 4.41
CA GLY A 211 -10.38 -1.17 5.78
C GLY A 211 -9.45 -2.37 5.91
N LEU A 212 -9.37 -3.24 4.89
CA LEU A 212 -8.68 -4.53 4.98
C LEU A 212 -7.15 -4.43 5.09
N PRO A 213 -6.44 -3.54 4.35
CA PRO A 213 -4.97 -3.56 4.29
C PRO A 213 -4.27 -3.36 5.62
N GLN A 214 -4.92 -2.76 6.61
CA GLN A 214 -4.34 -2.58 7.95
C GLN A 214 -3.98 -3.90 8.61
N SER A 215 -4.84 -4.91 8.50
CA SER A 215 -4.63 -6.25 9.04
C SER A 215 -5.55 -7.24 8.32
N PRO A 216 -5.20 -7.68 7.09
CA PRO A 216 -6.10 -8.47 6.26
C PRO A 216 -6.64 -9.74 6.93
N PRO A 217 -5.86 -10.54 7.69
CA PRO A 217 -6.42 -11.70 8.37
C PRO A 217 -7.42 -11.34 9.48
N TYR A 218 -7.16 -10.25 10.22
CA TYR A 218 -8.02 -9.84 11.34
C TYR A 218 -9.33 -9.20 10.86
N HIS A 219 -9.31 -8.51 9.72
CA HIS A 219 -10.47 -7.84 9.13
C HIS A 219 -11.12 -8.63 7.99
N ASN A 220 -10.73 -9.90 7.79
CA ASN A 220 -11.30 -10.75 6.76
C ASN A 220 -12.79 -10.99 7.00
N PRO A 221 -13.71 -10.54 6.13
CA PRO A 221 -15.14 -10.68 6.36
C PRO A 221 -15.66 -12.12 6.29
N PHE A 222 -14.92 -13.03 5.65
CA PHE A 222 -15.27 -14.44 5.62
C PHE A 222 -14.99 -15.15 6.96
N GLU A 223 -13.97 -14.72 7.68
CA GLU A 223 -13.53 -15.33 8.92
C GLU A 223 -13.99 -14.53 10.16
N ASN A 224 -13.95 -13.21 10.06
CA ASN A 224 -14.20 -12.29 11.17
C ASN A 224 -15.18 -11.16 10.76
N PRO A 225 -16.45 -11.47 10.41
CA PRO A 225 -17.40 -10.50 9.86
C PRO A 225 -17.67 -9.31 10.80
N GLU A 226 -17.64 -9.51 12.11
CA GLU A 226 -17.85 -8.44 13.09
C GLU A 226 -16.67 -7.45 13.11
N ASN A 227 -15.43 -7.95 13.05
CA ASN A 227 -14.23 -7.12 12.98
C ASN A 227 -14.18 -6.34 11.67
N ALA A 228 -14.54 -6.98 10.56
CA ALA A 228 -14.65 -6.34 9.26
C ALA A 228 -15.68 -5.20 9.28
N LYS A 229 -16.86 -5.46 9.84
CA LYS A 229 -17.92 -4.45 9.98
C LYS A 229 -17.52 -3.29 10.90
N ALA A 230 -16.88 -3.58 12.02
CA ALA A 230 -16.34 -2.56 12.92
C ALA A 230 -15.28 -1.71 12.21
N ARG A 231 -14.42 -2.33 11.41
CA ARG A 231 -13.41 -1.62 10.63
C ARG A 231 -14.03 -0.75 9.53
N GLN A 232 -15.05 -1.23 8.82
CA GLN A 232 -15.83 -0.45 7.86
C GLN A 232 -16.41 0.82 8.51
N ALA A 233 -16.99 0.71 9.71
CA ALA A 233 -17.54 1.85 10.45
C ALA A 233 -16.45 2.89 10.78
N VAL A 234 -15.23 2.45 11.12
CA VAL A 234 -14.08 3.35 11.33
C VAL A 234 -13.74 4.08 10.03
N VAL A 235 -13.66 3.38 8.89
CA VAL A 235 -13.37 3.99 7.58
C VAL A 235 -14.41 5.05 7.24
N LEU A 236 -15.71 4.72 7.34
CA LEU A 236 -16.80 5.66 7.07
C LEU A 236 -16.72 6.90 7.98
N SER A 237 -16.37 6.72 9.26
CA SER A 237 -16.19 7.84 10.19
C SER A 237 -15.02 8.74 9.81
N LEU A 238 -13.93 8.17 9.27
CA LEU A 238 -12.79 8.92 8.76
C LEU A 238 -13.14 9.69 7.49
N MET A 239 -13.91 9.10 6.58
CA MET A 239 -14.42 9.79 5.38
C MET A 239 -15.30 10.99 5.74
N VAL A 240 -16.17 10.87 6.75
CA VAL A 240 -16.97 12.01 7.26
C VAL A 240 -16.05 13.09 7.82
N ARG A 241 -15.05 12.71 8.61
CA ARG A 241 -14.09 13.66 9.20
C ARG A 241 -13.30 14.45 8.14
N GLN A 242 -13.00 13.82 7.01
CA GLN A 242 -12.32 14.46 5.88
C GLN A 242 -13.28 15.24 4.97
N GLY A 243 -14.59 15.17 5.20
CA GLY A 243 -15.59 15.85 4.39
C GLY A 243 -15.88 15.19 3.04
N TYR A 244 -15.44 13.95 2.83
CA TYR A 244 -15.70 13.19 1.60
C TYR A 244 -17.15 12.74 1.49
N ILE A 245 -17.77 12.40 2.62
CA ILE A 245 -19.18 12.00 2.71
C ILE A 245 -19.87 12.69 3.88
N THR A 246 -21.19 12.75 3.83
CA THR A 246 -22.02 13.23 4.95
C THR A 246 -22.21 12.15 6.00
N ALA A 247 -22.57 12.53 7.23
CA ALA A 247 -22.91 11.59 8.29
C ALA A 247 -24.09 10.67 7.93
N ASP A 248 -25.04 11.17 7.13
CA ASP A 248 -26.18 10.37 6.69
C ASP A 248 -25.78 9.33 5.64
N GLN A 249 -24.87 9.66 4.71
CA GLN A 249 -24.29 8.69 3.78
C GLN A 249 -23.51 7.62 4.53
N ALA A 250 -22.69 8.00 5.52
CA ALA A 250 -21.95 7.05 6.36
C ALA A 250 -22.88 6.10 7.13
N ARG A 251 -23.96 6.63 7.69
CA ARG A 251 -24.96 5.83 8.39
C ARG A 251 -25.61 4.80 7.46
N ARG A 252 -26.10 5.22 6.28
CA ARG A 252 -26.72 4.33 5.29
C ARG A 252 -25.76 3.24 4.85
N ALA A 253 -24.55 3.58 4.45
CA ALA A 253 -23.53 2.61 4.05
C ALA A 253 -23.14 1.66 5.22
N GLY A 254 -23.13 2.17 6.46
CA GLY A 254 -22.89 1.36 7.65
C GLY A 254 -24.03 0.38 7.98
N GLU A 255 -25.28 0.72 7.67
CA GLU A 255 -26.46 -0.15 7.87
C GLU A 255 -26.68 -1.13 6.73
N GLU A 256 -26.02 -0.90 5.58
CA GLU A 256 -26.15 -1.72 4.40
C GLU A 256 -25.65 -3.15 4.65
N LYS A 257 -26.46 -4.13 4.19
CA LYS A 257 -26.09 -5.53 4.25
C LYS A 257 -25.19 -5.86 3.05
N LEU A 258 -23.93 -6.13 3.32
CA LEU A 258 -23.00 -6.57 2.29
C LEU A 258 -23.21 -8.06 1.96
N TYR A 259 -23.17 -8.37 0.69
CA TYR A 259 -23.23 -9.74 0.18
C TYR A 259 -21.84 -10.11 -0.31
N TYR A 260 -21.23 -11.07 0.36
CA TYR A 260 -19.91 -11.56 0.01
C TYR A 260 -20.02 -12.70 -1.00
N ALA A 261 -19.16 -12.68 -2.01
CA ALA A 261 -19.05 -13.78 -2.94
C ALA A 261 -18.57 -15.03 -2.20
N PRO A 262 -19.08 -16.21 -2.54
CA PRO A 262 -18.47 -17.44 -2.05
C PRO A 262 -17.01 -17.46 -2.54
N ALA A 263 -16.07 -17.82 -1.67
CA ALA A 263 -14.66 -17.98 -2.02
C ALA A 263 -14.47 -19.23 -2.90
N VAL A 264 -15.04 -19.21 -4.10
CA VAL A 264 -14.92 -20.33 -5.05
C VAL A 264 -13.83 -19.98 -6.03
N PHE A 265 -12.68 -20.62 -5.88
CA PHE A 265 -11.69 -20.74 -6.96
C PHE A 265 -12.23 -21.77 -7.96
N ASP A 266 -13.34 -21.44 -8.62
CA ASP A 266 -13.98 -22.37 -9.55
C ASP A 266 -13.26 -22.31 -10.89
N ILE A 267 -12.63 -23.41 -11.24
CA ILE A 267 -12.07 -23.58 -12.59
C ILE A 267 -13.23 -24.03 -13.48
N GLN A 268 -13.76 -23.09 -14.24
CA GLN A 268 -14.73 -23.46 -15.26
C GLN A 268 -14.03 -24.22 -16.39
N ALA A 269 -14.64 -25.29 -16.88
CA ALA A 269 -14.06 -26.16 -17.89
C ALA A 269 -12.62 -26.65 -17.56
N PRO A 270 -12.38 -27.34 -16.42
CA PRO A 270 -11.03 -27.58 -15.89
C PRO A 270 -10.12 -28.35 -16.88
N HIS A 271 -10.67 -29.27 -17.66
CA HIS A 271 -9.91 -30.01 -18.69
C HIS A 271 -9.37 -29.10 -19.78
N PHE A 272 -10.16 -28.10 -20.22
CA PHE A 272 -9.73 -27.13 -21.22
C PHE A 272 -8.67 -26.19 -20.65
N VAL A 273 -8.88 -25.66 -19.44
CA VAL A 273 -7.95 -24.79 -18.75
C VAL A 273 -6.60 -25.47 -18.56
N MET A 274 -6.58 -26.71 -18.06
CA MET A 274 -5.35 -27.47 -17.87
C MET A 274 -4.65 -27.81 -19.19
N TYR A 275 -5.41 -28.04 -20.26
CA TYR A 275 -4.87 -28.24 -21.61
C TYR A 275 -4.18 -26.96 -22.12
N VAL A 276 -4.85 -25.80 -22.02
CA VAL A 276 -4.30 -24.49 -22.40
C VAL A 276 -3.04 -24.17 -21.58
N ARG A 277 -3.09 -24.37 -20.27
CA ARG A 277 -1.93 -24.20 -19.39
C ARG A 277 -0.73 -25.06 -19.87
N GLY A 278 -0.95 -26.35 -20.11
CA GLY A 278 0.11 -27.24 -20.58
C GLY A 278 0.63 -26.91 -22.00
N LEU A 279 -0.18 -26.26 -22.84
CA LEU A 279 0.28 -25.70 -24.12
C LEU A 279 1.21 -24.49 -23.89
N LEU A 280 0.77 -23.53 -23.07
CA LEU A 280 1.53 -22.31 -22.77
C LEU A 280 2.86 -22.64 -22.08
N GLU A 281 2.88 -23.58 -21.13
CA GLU A 281 4.11 -24.06 -20.48
C GLU A 281 5.12 -24.64 -21.47
N ARG A 282 4.66 -25.35 -22.49
CA ARG A 282 5.52 -25.94 -23.54
C ARG A 282 6.03 -24.92 -24.55
N GLU A 283 5.20 -23.95 -24.93
CA GLU A 283 5.54 -22.98 -25.98
C GLU A 283 6.31 -21.77 -25.45
N LEU A 284 5.98 -21.30 -24.26
CA LEU A 284 6.54 -20.08 -23.67
C LEU A 284 7.60 -20.35 -22.61
N GLY A 285 7.62 -21.56 -22.05
CA GLY A 285 8.40 -21.92 -20.85
C GLY A 285 7.73 -21.44 -19.57
N LEU A 286 8.00 -22.14 -18.46
CA LEU A 286 7.45 -21.80 -17.13
C LEU A 286 7.82 -20.37 -16.73
N GLU A 287 9.04 -19.92 -17.02
CA GLU A 287 9.56 -18.58 -16.67
C GLU A 287 8.79 -17.39 -17.29
N ARG A 288 7.99 -17.63 -18.32
CA ARG A 288 7.16 -16.57 -18.97
C ARG A 288 5.68 -16.63 -18.56
N LEU A 289 5.32 -17.67 -17.86
CA LEU A 289 4.00 -17.81 -17.22
C LEU A 289 4.05 -17.45 -15.73
N GLU A 290 5.25 -17.30 -15.22
CA GLU A 290 5.62 -16.80 -13.92
C GLU A 290 5.95 -15.29 -14.02
#